data_df0dd4a1f86c9044bfe1fa5bce374999
#
_entry.id   df0dd4a1f86c9044bfe1fa5bce374999
#
_cell.length_a   1.000
_cell.length_b   1.000
_cell.length_c   1.000
_cell.angle_alpha   90.00
_cell.angle_beta   90.00
_cell.angle_gamma   90.00
#
_symmetry.space_group_name_H-M   'P 1'
#
loop_
_entity.id
_entity.type
_entity.pdbx_description
1 polymer ?
#
loop_
_entity_poly.entity_id
_entity_poly.type
_entity_poly.pdbx_seq_one_letter_code
_entity_poly.pdbx_strand_id
1 'polypeptide(L)'
;AWDEENDVPNHPYAHGAAGWTANDQNLLIYDRYDIWKFDPTAATPPINLTVNGRKEKLSYRLEQLDKEARFIDLGKPQLLKGFNEATKGYGFYNARLSAPAAPKTLLAGNYMLRSINKAKNTDDVIYTMETFQQYPDIHYSTLAFKKSVQLTHGDKQQEGFIWGTAELVSWISLDGRPLEGVVYKPANFDPNKKYPMMVNFYERNSETLYNYRMSEPHRSTIDYHLYNSNEYVIFNPDIRYVDGYPGESCYNCLMPGITMMIAKGYINEKGIGAQGHSWGGYQVAYLATRTNLFSAIESGA
;
A
#
# COMPACT_ATOMS: atom_id res chain seq x y z
N ALA A 1 11.15 -15.05 4.48
CA ALA A 1 10.91 -13.69 5.01
C ALA A 1 12.15 -13.10 5.69
N TRP A 2 12.97 -13.93 6.35
CA TRP A 2 14.16 -13.47 7.11
C TRP A 2 15.24 -12.77 6.26
N ASP A 3 15.26 -13.00 4.97
CA ASP A 3 16.18 -12.42 3.98
C ASP A 3 15.53 -11.26 3.19
N GLU A 4 14.31 -10.90 3.50
CA GLU A 4 13.61 -9.80 2.86
C GLU A 4 13.76 -8.52 3.70
N GLU A 5 13.79 -7.38 3.03
CA GLU A 5 13.82 -6.07 3.70
C GLU A 5 12.53 -5.82 4.47
N ASN A 6 12.64 -5.23 5.65
CA ASN A 6 11.53 -4.85 6.50
C ASN A 6 11.33 -3.34 6.49
N ASP A 7 10.11 -2.92 6.81
CA ASP A 7 9.74 -1.50 6.90
C ASP A 7 10.16 -0.86 8.22
N VAL A 8 10.55 -1.68 9.21
CA VAL A 8 11.03 -1.25 10.52
C VAL A 8 12.43 -1.80 10.77
N PRO A 9 13.26 -1.17 11.61
CA PRO A 9 14.63 -1.63 11.90
C PRO A 9 14.59 -2.86 12.84
N ASN A 10 14.07 -3.95 12.34
CA ASN A 10 13.93 -5.23 13.03
C ASN A 10 13.92 -6.36 11.99
N HIS A 11 14.06 -7.60 12.44
CA HIS A 11 13.95 -8.76 11.56
C HIS A 11 12.57 -8.82 10.87
N PRO A 12 12.51 -9.20 9.59
CA PRO A 12 11.26 -9.31 8.85
C PRO A 12 10.26 -10.25 9.52
N TYR A 13 9.01 -9.83 9.59
CA TYR A 13 7.92 -10.67 10.10
C TYR A 13 7.53 -11.75 9.08
N ALA A 14 6.98 -12.87 9.59
CA ALA A 14 6.37 -13.86 8.73
C ALA A 14 5.17 -13.27 7.98
N HIS A 15 4.98 -13.65 6.72
CA HIS A 15 3.84 -13.19 5.91
C HIS A 15 2.50 -13.80 6.32
N GLY A 16 2.51 -14.71 7.32
CA GLY A 16 1.32 -15.32 7.90
C GLY A 16 0.89 -16.61 7.22
N ALA A 17 -0.25 -17.12 7.62
CA ALA A 17 -0.88 -18.31 7.09
C ALA A 17 -2.31 -18.03 6.62
N ALA A 18 -2.72 -18.69 5.54
CA ALA A 18 -4.10 -18.64 5.06
C ALA A 18 -5.02 -19.50 5.94
N GLY A 19 -4.52 -20.61 6.44
CA GLY A 19 -5.26 -21.53 7.30
C GLY A 19 -5.00 -23.01 6.98
N TRP A 20 -5.71 -23.87 7.71
CA TRP A 20 -5.63 -25.33 7.57
C TRP A 20 -6.60 -25.87 6.53
N THR A 21 -6.24 -26.97 5.89
CA THR A 21 -7.14 -27.79 5.08
C THR A 21 -7.92 -28.78 5.98
N ALA A 22 -8.90 -29.47 5.40
CA ALA A 22 -9.68 -30.46 6.14
C ALA A 22 -8.80 -31.48 6.89
N ASN A 23 -9.21 -31.82 8.12
CA ASN A 23 -8.51 -32.77 9.00
C ASN A 23 -7.04 -32.42 9.27
N ASP A 24 -6.70 -31.15 9.21
CA ASP A 24 -5.35 -30.60 9.45
C ASP A 24 -4.25 -31.24 8.57
N GLN A 25 -4.64 -31.75 7.39
CA GLN A 25 -3.72 -32.46 6.50
C GLN A 25 -2.63 -31.57 5.94
N ASN A 26 -2.94 -30.28 5.68
CA ASN A 26 -1.95 -29.32 5.19
C ASN A 26 -2.20 -27.95 5.78
N LEU A 27 -1.14 -27.17 5.92
CA LEU A 27 -1.20 -25.75 6.27
C LEU A 27 -0.88 -24.91 5.03
N LEU A 28 -1.71 -23.91 4.74
CA LEU A 28 -1.42 -22.92 3.70
C LEU A 28 -0.71 -21.73 4.32
N ILE A 29 0.50 -21.43 3.83
CA ILE A 29 1.38 -20.36 4.33
C ILE A 29 1.66 -19.38 3.19
N TYR A 30 1.78 -18.10 3.53
CA TYR A 30 2.18 -17.07 2.59
C TYR A 30 3.70 -16.88 2.59
N ASP A 31 4.30 -16.75 1.41
CA ASP A 31 5.49 -15.94 1.26
C ASP A 31 5.08 -14.49 0.89
N ARG A 32 6.01 -13.66 0.48
CA ARG A 32 5.70 -12.28 0.07
C ARG A 32 4.63 -12.23 -1.02
N TYR A 33 4.65 -13.17 -1.97
CA TYR A 33 3.83 -13.14 -3.18
C TYR A 33 2.81 -14.26 -3.25
N ASP A 34 3.26 -15.50 -2.95
CA ASP A 34 2.54 -16.71 -3.29
C ASP A 34 1.94 -17.43 -2.07
N ILE A 35 1.01 -18.34 -2.34
CA ILE A 35 0.41 -19.26 -1.36
C ILE A 35 1.08 -20.62 -1.52
N TRP A 36 1.62 -21.13 -0.43
CA TRP A 36 2.33 -22.39 -0.35
C TRP A 36 1.56 -23.42 0.49
N LYS A 37 1.50 -24.65 0.03
CA LYS A 37 0.98 -25.80 0.78
C LYS A 37 2.11 -26.50 1.50
N PHE A 38 1.99 -26.64 2.81
CA PHE A 38 2.93 -27.35 3.68
C PHE A 38 2.28 -28.59 4.27
N ASP A 39 3.03 -29.69 4.23
CA ASP A 39 2.75 -30.89 4.99
C ASP A 39 3.29 -30.72 6.42
N PRO A 40 2.44 -30.73 7.47
CA PRO A 40 2.88 -30.52 8.84
C PRO A 40 3.79 -31.64 9.37
N THR A 41 3.76 -32.82 8.74
CA THR A 41 4.65 -33.94 9.06
C THR A 41 6.03 -33.82 8.42
N ALA A 42 6.22 -32.85 7.52
CA ALA A 42 7.42 -32.66 6.69
C ALA A 42 7.79 -33.89 5.82
N ALA A 43 6.84 -34.79 5.56
CA ALA A 43 7.08 -35.96 4.68
C ALA A 43 7.17 -35.55 3.21
N THR A 44 6.56 -34.42 2.84
CA THR A 44 6.62 -33.88 1.47
C THR A 44 7.13 -32.44 1.48
N PRO A 45 7.91 -32.01 0.44
CA PRO A 45 8.38 -30.64 0.36
C PRO A 45 7.21 -29.66 0.14
N PRO A 46 7.36 -28.38 0.51
CA PRO A 46 6.37 -27.34 0.27
C PRO A 46 6.08 -27.16 -1.24
N ILE A 47 4.82 -26.91 -1.57
CA ILE A 47 4.34 -26.73 -2.95
C ILE A 47 3.79 -25.32 -3.13
N ASN A 48 4.34 -24.55 -4.08
CA ASN A 48 3.77 -23.26 -4.49
C ASN A 48 2.47 -23.49 -5.28
N LEU A 49 1.34 -23.01 -4.78
CA LEU A 49 0.02 -23.21 -5.39
C LEU A 49 -0.36 -22.11 -6.39
N THR A 50 0.15 -20.89 -6.25
CA THR A 50 -0.20 -19.75 -7.11
C THR A 50 0.84 -19.47 -8.21
N VAL A 51 2.02 -19.96 -8.08
CA VAL A 51 3.15 -20.10 -9.01
C VAL A 51 3.71 -18.86 -9.69
N ASN A 52 2.92 -17.80 -9.92
CA ASN A 52 3.34 -16.63 -10.71
C ASN A 52 3.50 -15.34 -9.91
N GLY A 53 3.13 -15.34 -8.63
CA GLY A 53 3.09 -14.10 -7.82
C GLY A 53 4.43 -13.37 -7.78
N ARG A 54 5.52 -14.08 -7.51
CA ARG A 54 6.88 -13.50 -7.49
C ARG A 54 7.32 -12.95 -8.85
N LYS A 55 7.04 -13.65 -9.92
CA LYS A 55 7.40 -13.21 -11.29
C LYS A 55 6.65 -11.94 -11.68
N GLU A 56 5.37 -11.89 -11.38
CA GLU A 56 4.49 -10.77 -11.74
C GLU A 56 4.49 -9.63 -10.70
N LYS A 57 5.27 -9.76 -9.59
CA LYS A 57 5.26 -8.87 -8.42
C LYS A 57 3.85 -8.66 -7.87
N LEU A 58 3.09 -9.73 -7.81
CA LEU A 58 1.69 -9.76 -7.40
C LEU A 58 1.53 -10.62 -6.16
N SER A 59 1.26 -10.01 -5.03
CA SER A 59 1.05 -10.73 -3.77
C SER A 59 -0.39 -11.20 -3.66
N TYR A 60 -0.59 -12.52 -3.43
CA TYR A 60 -1.90 -13.13 -3.27
C TYR A 60 -2.23 -13.40 -1.81
N ARG A 61 -3.44 -13.06 -1.40
CA ARG A 61 -4.00 -13.38 -0.07
C ARG A 61 -5.40 -13.94 -0.23
N LEU A 62 -5.73 -14.98 0.52
CA LEU A 62 -7.04 -15.62 0.50
C LEU A 62 -8.09 -14.69 1.12
N GLU A 63 -9.19 -14.46 0.42
CA GLU A 63 -10.39 -13.82 0.97
C GLU A 63 -11.32 -14.89 1.53
N GLN A 64 -11.38 -14.99 2.85
CA GLN A 64 -12.27 -15.94 3.53
C GLN A 64 -13.72 -15.43 3.51
N LEU A 65 -14.44 -15.80 2.46
CA LEU A 65 -15.83 -15.36 2.23
C LEU A 65 -16.84 -16.03 3.17
N ASP A 66 -16.58 -17.25 3.57
CA ASP A 66 -17.37 -17.98 4.59
C ASP A 66 -16.65 -17.89 5.94
N LYS A 67 -17.17 -17.01 6.81
CA LYS A 67 -16.60 -16.80 8.16
C LYS A 67 -16.87 -17.97 9.13
N GLU A 68 -17.78 -18.88 8.76
CA GLU A 68 -18.11 -20.08 9.56
C GLU A 68 -17.22 -21.28 9.14
N ALA A 69 -16.53 -21.20 7.99
CA ALA A 69 -15.66 -22.26 7.52
C ALA A 69 -14.46 -22.47 8.46
N ARG A 70 -14.30 -23.72 8.91
CA ARG A 70 -13.21 -24.13 9.84
C ARG A 70 -11.94 -24.55 9.11
N PHE A 71 -12.02 -24.78 7.82
CA PHE A 71 -10.88 -25.19 6.98
C PHE A 71 -11.04 -24.68 5.55
N ILE A 72 -9.94 -24.68 4.81
CA ILE A 72 -9.89 -24.31 3.40
C ILE A 72 -10.10 -25.55 2.54
N ASP A 73 -11.18 -25.55 1.74
CA ASP A 73 -11.47 -26.63 0.79
C ASP A 73 -10.72 -26.38 -0.51
N LEU A 74 -9.63 -27.11 -0.72
CA LEU A 74 -8.77 -26.97 -1.91
C LEU A 74 -9.49 -27.37 -3.23
N GLY A 75 -10.56 -28.18 -3.15
CA GLY A 75 -11.35 -28.59 -4.32
C GLY A 75 -12.29 -27.52 -4.85
N LYS A 76 -12.62 -26.52 -4.03
CA LYS A 76 -13.50 -25.41 -4.41
C LYS A 76 -12.70 -24.23 -4.98
N PRO A 77 -13.32 -23.43 -5.88
CA PRO A 77 -12.76 -22.15 -6.27
C PRO A 77 -12.58 -21.25 -5.03
N GLN A 78 -11.43 -20.61 -4.92
CA GLN A 78 -11.11 -19.65 -3.88
C GLN A 78 -11.00 -18.25 -4.48
N LEU A 79 -11.50 -17.25 -3.77
CA LEU A 79 -11.26 -15.86 -4.10
C LEU A 79 -9.97 -15.41 -3.44
N LEU A 80 -9.08 -14.83 -4.22
CA LEU A 80 -7.86 -14.20 -3.74
C LEU A 80 -7.95 -12.69 -3.97
N LYS A 81 -7.46 -11.92 -3.02
CA LYS A 81 -7.10 -10.51 -3.22
C LYS A 81 -5.64 -10.46 -3.62
N GLY A 82 -5.35 -9.72 -4.68
CA GLY A 82 -3.98 -9.47 -5.14
C GLY A 82 -3.60 -8.01 -5.00
N PHE A 83 -2.34 -7.76 -4.64
CA PHE A 83 -1.72 -6.44 -4.66
C PHE A 83 -0.54 -6.46 -5.62
N ASN A 84 -0.53 -5.56 -6.59
CA ASN A 84 0.56 -5.42 -7.54
C ASN A 84 1.59 -4.39 -7.03
N GLU A 85 2.79 -4.84 -6.69
CA GLU A 85 3.84 -3.98 -6.15
C GLU A 85 4.35 -2.92 -7.14
N ALA A 86 4.25 -3.18 -8.45
CA ALA A 86 4.73 -2.23 -9.46
C ALA A 86 3.73 -1.09 -9.70
N THR A 87 2.42 -1.40 -9.73
CA THR A 87 1.37 -0.41 -10.00
C THR A 87 0.70 0.11 -8.75
N LYS A 88 0.90 -0.56 -7.60
CA LYS A 88 0.20 -0.36 -6.31
C LYS A 88 -1.30 -0.65 -6.38
N GLY A 89 -1.78 -1.18 -7.50
CA GLY A 89 -3.18 -1.51 -7.70
C GLY A 89 -3.58 -2.85 -7.10
N TYR A 90 -4.88 -3.00 -6.87
CA TYR A 90 -5.46 -4.21 -6.32
C TYR A 90 -6.33 -4.96 -7.32
N GLY A 91 -6.56 -6.25 -7.03
CA GLY A 91 -7.47 -7.07 -7.82
C GLY A 91 -8.07 -8.22 -7.04
N PHE A 92 -9.15 -8.78 -7.59
CA PHE A 92 -9.70 -10.06 -7.18
C PHE A 92 -9.37 -11.13 -8.24
N TYR A 93 -8.99 -12.30 -7.76
CA TYR A 93 -8.52 -13.40 -8.58
C TYR A 93 -9.22 -14.70 -8.16
N ASN A 94 -9.48 -15.58 -9.11
CA ASN A 94 -9.99 -16.93 -8.84
C ASN A 94 -8.85 -17.94 -8.91
N ALA A 95 -8.75 -18.80 -7.91
CA ALA A 95 -7.77 -19.89 -7.86
C ALA A 95 -8.43 -21.21 -7.44
N ARG A 96 -7.97 -22.33 -8.02
CA ARG A 96 -8.17 -23.65 -7.46
C ARG A 96 -6.86 -24.10 -6.82
N LEU A 97 -6.86 -24.24 -5.51
CA LEU A 97 -5.65 -24.54 -4.74
C LEU A 97 -5.37 -26.05 -4.61
N SER A 98 -6.09 -26.89 -5.35
CA SER A 98 -5.85 -28.35 -5.39
C SER A 98 -4.58 -28.75 -6.15
N ALA A 99 -4.11 -27.89 -7.07
CA ALA A 99 -2.88 -28.08 -7.84
C ALA A 99 -2.22 -26.73 -8.17
N PRO A 100 -0.90 -26.68 -8.39
CA PRO A 100 -0.19 -25.47 -8.81
C PRO A 100 -0.76 -24.90 -10.11
N ALA A 101 -1.23 -23.64 -10.06
CA ALA A 101 -1.72 -22.91 -11.23
C ALA A 101 -1.73 -21.41 -10.96
N ALA A 102 -1.48 -20.58 -11.98
CA ALA A 102 -1.64 -19.15 -11.88
C ALA A 102 -3.11 -18.76 -11.66
N PRO A 103 -3.44 -17.92 -10.65
CA PRO A 103 -4.80 -17.43 -10.43
C PRO A 103 -5.33 -16.65 -11.64
N LYS A 104 -6.61 -16.85 -11.94
CA LYS A 104 -7.27 -16.13 -13.02
C LYS A 104 -7.77 -14.77 -12.54
N THR A 105 -7.39 -13.70 -13.21
CA THR A 105 -7.90 -12.35 -12.93
C THR A 105 -9.41 -12.27 -13.15
N LEU A 106 -10.12 -11.73 -12.17
CA LEU A 106 -11.54 -11.42 -12.23
C LEU A 106 -11.78 -9.91 -12.37
N LEU A 107 -11.12 -9.14 -11.53
CA LEU A 107 -11.16 -7.68 -11.50
C LEU A 107 -9.78 -7.19 -11.06
N ALA A 108 -9.14 -6.28 -11.80
CA ALA A 108 -7.88 -5.66 -11.37
C ALA A 108 -7.72 -4.27 -12.02
N GLY A 109 -7.07 -3.36 -11.30
CA GLY A 109 -6.85 -2.00 -11.80
C GLY A 109 -6.12 -1.10 -10.81
N ASN A 110 -6.04 0.17 -11.17
CA ASN A 110 -5.35 1.22 -10.42
C ASN A 110 -6.26 1.82 -9.34
N TYR A 111 -6.62 1.01 -8.37
CA TYR A 111 -7.48 1.35 -7.24
C TYR A 111 -7.19 0.44 -6.04
N MET A 112 -7.66 0.86 -4.86
CA MET A 112 -7.72 0.03 -3.67
C MET A 112 -9.07 -0.69 -3.62
N LEU A 113 -9.05 -1.98 -3.24
CA LEU A 113 -10.24 -2.79 -2.97
C LEU A 113 -10.27 -3.20 -1.50
N ARG A 114 -11.41 -3.01 -0.83
CA ARG A 114 -11.58 -3.38 0.58
C ARG A 114 -12.93 -4.04 0.86
N SER A 115 -13.04 -4.58 2.05
CA SER A 115 -14.32 -4.94 2.71
C SER A 115 -15.24 -5.83 1.88
N ILE A 116 -14.67 -6.82 1.14
CA ILE A 116 -15.51 -7.75 0.40
C ILE A 116 -16.35 -8.61 1.36
N ASN A 117 -17.65 -8.68 1.08
CA ASN A 117 -18.59 -9.55 1.78
C ASN A 117 -19.45 -10.28 0.78
N LYS A 118 -19.66 -11.57 1.00
CA LYS A 118 -20.49 -12.45 0.18
C LYS A 118 -21.80 -12.77 0.90
N ALA A 119 -22.89 -12.78 0.16
CA ALA A 119 -24.18 -13.31 0.62
C ALA A 119 -24.06 -14.81 0.95
N LYS A 120 -24.74 -15.27 2.00
CA LYS A 120 -24.60 -16.66 2.50
C LYS A 120 -24.99 -17.69 1.45
N ASN A 121 -26.11 -17.47 0.72
CA ASN A 121 -26.74 -18.48 -0.13
C ASN A 121 -26.61 -18.22 -1.64
N THR A 122 -25.97 -17.12 -2.04
CA THR A 122 -25.80 -16.76 -3.46
C THR A 122 -24.35 -16.33 -3.70
N ASP A 123 -23.98 -16.15 -4.96
CA ASP A 123 -22.68 -15.62 -5.37
C ASP A 123 -22.60 -14.09 -5.35
N ASP A 124 -23.62 -13.44 -4.81
CA ASP A 124 -23.65 -11.98 -4.69
C ASP A 124 -22.60 -11.48 -3.69
N VAL A 125 -21.87 -10.45 -4.09
CA VAL A 125 -20.86 -9.81 -3.28
C VAL A 125 -21.00 -8.30 -3.28
N ILE A 126 -20.65 -7.69 -2.17
CA ILE A 126 -20.41 -6.25 -2.06
C ILE A 126 -18.96 -6.02 -1.64
N TYR A 127 -18.39 -4.92 -2.11
CA TYR A 127 -17.02 -4.51 -1.76
C TYR A 127 -16.88 -3.00 -1.92
N THR A 128 -15.83 -2.39 -1.34
CA THR A 128 -15.51 -0.99 -1.59
C THR A 128 -14.37 -0.86 -2.59
N MET A 129 -14.43 0.19 -3.40
CA MET A 129 -13.40 0.58 -4.35
C MET A 129 -13.12 2.06 -4.18
N GLU A 130 -11.83 2.41 -4.08
CA GLU A 130 -11.39 3.77 -3.81
C GLU A 130 -10.11 4.11 -4.57
N THR A 131 -9.88 5.42 -4.75
CA THR A 131 -8.59 6.01 -5.12
C THR A 131 -8.36 7.24 -4.25
N PHE A 132 -7.22 7.91 -4.38
CA PHE A 132 -6.99 9.17 -3.69
C PHE A 132 -8.09 10.21 -4.00
N GLN A 133 -8.65 10.19 -5.22
CA GLN A 133 -9.67 11.12 -5.69
C GLN A 133 -11.09 10.57 -5.60
N GLN A 134 -11.25 9.26 -5.46
CA GLN A 134 -12.55 8.60 -5.48
C GLN A 134 -12.92 8.07 -4.10
N TYR A 135 -14.06 8.52 -3.59
CA TYR A 135 -14.63 8.07 -2.32
C TYR A 135 -14.79 6.53 -2.30
N PRO A 136 -14.59 5.85 -1.15
CA PRO A 136 -14.74 4.40 -1.03
C PRO A 136 -16.21 3.96 -1.06
N ASP A 137 -16.86 4.11 -2.22
CA ASP A 137 -18.23 3.70 -2.42
C ASP A 137 -18.38 2.18 -2.47
N ILE A 138 -19.57 1.70 -2.06
CA ILE A 138 -19.93 0.29 -2.11
C ILE A 138 -20.32 -0.09 -3.54
N HIS A 139 -19.73 -1.15 -4.03
CA HIS A 139 -20.01 -1.78 -5.30
C HIS A 139 -20.65 -3.16 -5.08
N TYR A 140 -21.56 -3.52 -5.96
CA TYR A 140 -22.16 -4.85 -6.06
C TYR A 140 -21.62 -5.59 -7.28
N SER A 141 -21.42 -6.88 -7.14
CA SER A 141 -21.15 -7.82 -8.23
C SER A 141 -21.58 -9.23 -7.83
N THR A 142 -21.34 -10.20 -8.71
CA THR A 142 -21.26 -11.61 -8.35
C THR A 142 -19.79 -12.03 -8.26
N LEU A 143 -19.48 -13.21 -7.70
CA LEU A 143 -18.11 -13.75 -7.62
C LEU A 143 -17.42 -13.89 -9.00
N ALA A 144 -18.18 -13.82 -10.10
CA ALA A 144 -17.62 -13.82 -11.44
C ALA A 144 -17.05 -12.45 -11.88
N PHE A 145 -17.41 -11.37 -11.20
CA PHE A 145 -17.01 -9.97 -11.48
C PHE A 145 -17.19 -9.52 -12.93
N LYS A 146 -18.16 -10.11 -13.66
CA LYS A 146 -18.44 -9.73 -15.06
C LYS A 146 -19.04 -8.31 -15.19
N LYS A 147 -19.70 -7.85 -14.16
CA LYS A 147 -20.32 -6.52 -14.07
C LYS A 147 -20.23 -6.04 -12.62
N SER A 148 -19.80 -4.81 -12.46
CA SER A 148 -19.82 -4.10 -11.18
C SER A 148 -20.79 -2.94 -11.25
N VAL A 149 -21.57 -2.73 -10.18
CA VAL A 149 -22.54 -1.64 -10.07
C VAL A 149 -22.25 -0.89 -8.76
N GLN A 150 -22.02 0.40 -8.84
CA GLN A 150 -21.92 1.27 -7.67
C GLN A 150 -23.29 1.39 -7.00
N LEU A 151 -23.37 1.10 -5.70
CA LEU A 151 -24.60 1.13 -4.91
C LEU A 151 -24.75 2.40 -4.08
N THR A 152 -23.65 2.93 -3.58
CA THR A 152 -23.65 4.16 -2.77
C THR A 152 -23.02 5.31 -3.56
N HIS A 153 -23.34 6.52 -3.15
CA HIS A 153 -22.87 7.76 -3.78
C HIS A 153 -22.35 8.72 -2.71
N GLY A 154 -21.43 8.26 -1.89
CA GLY A 154 -20.68 9.08 -0.93
C GLY A 154 -19.79 10.11 -1.61
N ASP A 155 -19.38 9.84 -2.85
CA ASP A 155 -18.70 10.75 -3.76
C ASP A 155 -19.42 12.09 -3.94
N LYS A 156 -20.76 12.13 -3.82
CA LYS A 156 -21.54 13.39 -3.85
C LYS A 156 -21.17 14.38 -2.75
N GLN A 157 -20.61 13.91 -1.63
CA GLN A 157 -20.12 14.79 -0.58
C GLN A 157 -18.86 15.55 -1.00
N GLN A 158 -18.20 15.11 -2.07
CA GLN A 158 -17.03 15.76 -2.65
C GLN A 158 -17.41 16.78 -3.73
N GLU A 159 -18.68 16.82 -4.16
CA GLU A 159 -19.15 17.81 -5.13
C GLU A 159 -18.92 19.23 -4.61
N GLY A 160 -18.28 20.07 -5.41
CA GLY A 160 -17.90 21.43 -5.02
C GLY A 160 -16.49 21.56 -4.42
N PHE A 161 -15.79 20.46 -4.17
CA PHE A 161 -14.37 20.47 -3.79
C PHE A 161 -13.49 20.01 -4.95
N ILE A 162 -12.35 20.65 -5.09
CA ILE A 162 -11.35 20.27 -6.11
C ILE A 162 -10.28 19.43 -5.44
N TRP A 163 -10.17 18.16 -5.83
CA TRP A 163 -9.21 17.21 -5.27
C TRP A 163 -7.88 17.27 -6.03
N GLY A 164 -6.78 17.22 -5.29
CA GLY A 164 -5.45 17.05 -5.85
C GLY A 164 -5.26 15.69 -6.50
N THR A 165 -4.04 15.44 -6.97
CA THR A 165 -3.65 14.16 -7.58
C THR A 165 -2.60 13.46 -6.75
N ALA A 166 -2.51 12.13 -6.86
CA ALA A 166 -1.44 11.32 -6.29
C ALA A 166 -0.68 10.62 -7.42
N GLU A 167 0.65 10.65 -7.37
CA GLU A 167 1.52 9.98 -8.34
C GLU A 167 2.65 9.22 -7.64
N LEU A 168 3.02 8.07 -8.20
CA LEU A 168 4.18 7.31 -7.76
C LEU A 168 5.46 7.92 -8.35
N VAL A 169 6.48 8.10 -7.51
CA VAL A 169 7.83 8.53 -7.93
C VAL A 169 8.85 7.53 -7.42
N SER A 170 10.00 7.46 -8.09
CA SER A 170 11.09 6.56 -7.71
C SER A 170 12.44 7.26 -7.78
N TRP A 171 13.36 6.82 -6.91
CA TRP A 171 14.75 7.29 -6.86
C TRP A 171 15.66 6.19 -6.30
N ILE A 172 16.95 6.50 -6.20
CA ILE A 172 17.94 5.62 -5.58
C ILE A 172 18.41 6.28 -4.28
N SER A 173 18.45 5.55 -3.17
CA SER A 173 19.00 6.00 -1.91
C SER A 173 20.52 6.21 -1.97
N LEU A 174 21.12 6.85 -0.95
CA LEU A 174 22.57 7.04 -0.90
C LEU A 174 23.34 5.72 -0.79
N ASP A 175 22.72 4.69 -0.24
CA ASP A 175 23.29 3.34 -0.14
C ASP A 175 22.92 2.43 -1.35
N GLY A 176 22.42 3.01 -2.44
CA GLY A 176 22.21 2.33 -3.73
C GLY A 176 20.91 1.52 -3.86
N ARG A 177 19.95 1.67 -2.95
CA ARG A 177 18.69 0.91 -2.98
C ARG A 177 17.62 1.64 -3.80
N PRO A 178 16.83 0.94 -4.63
CA PRO A 178 15.68 1.53 -5.30
C PRO A 178 14.57 1.82 -4.27
N LEU A 179 14.03 3.03 -4.32
CA LEU A 179 12.98 3.51 -3.45
C LEU A 179 11.83 4.09 -4.26
N GLU A 180 10.66 4.12 -3.64
CA GLU A 180 9.45 4.72 -4.18
C GLU A 180 8.81 5.63 -3.13
N GLY A 181 7.90 6.47 -3.57
CA GLY A 181 7.09 7.32 -2.70
C GLY A 181 5.93 7.90 -3.47
N VAL A 182 5.02 8.52 -2.75
CA VAL A 182 3.86 9.19 -3.34
C VAL A 182 4.04 10.69 -3.26
N VAL A 183 3.78 11.36 -4.38
CA VAL A 183 3.70 12.82 -4.44
C VAL A 183 2.24 13.21 -4.62
N TYR A 184 1.75 14.06 -3.72
CA TYR A 184 0.42 14.64 -3.82
C TYR A 184 0.54 16.09 -4.28
N LYS A 185 -0.19 16.42 -5.34
CA LYS A 185 -0.15 17.75 -5.98
C LYS A 185 -1.48 18.46 -5.85
N PRO A 186 -1.48 19.80 -5.75
CA PRO A 186 -2.69 20.61 -5.85
C PRO A 186 -3.50 20.28 -7.11
N ALA A 187 -4.82 20.47 -7.05
CA ALA A 187 -5.70 20.22 -8.19
C ALA A 187 -5.37 21.08 -9.42
N ASN A 188 -5.01 22.35 -9.19
CA ASN A 188 -4.61 23.29 -10.23
C ASN A 188 -3.08 23.38 -10.36
N PHE A 189 -2.42 22.24 -10.34
CA PHE A 189 -0.97 22.18 -10.41
C PHE A 189 -0.44 22.72 -11.76
N ASP A 190 0.45 23.71 -11.68
CA ASP A 190 1.18 24.27 -12.83
C ASP A 190 2.68 23.94 -12.68
N PRO A 191 3.28 23.16 -13.59
CA PRO A 191 4.69 22.80 -13.52
C PRO A 191 5.66 24.00 -13.62
N ASN A 192 5.20 25.16 -14.06
CA ASN A 192 6.00 26.39 -14.15
C ASN A 192 5.97 27.21 -12.85
N LYS A 193 5.10 26.90 -11.92
CA LYS A 193 5.01 27.55 -10.62
C LYS A 193 5.92 26.87 -9.58
N LYS A 194 6.38 27.62 -8.59
CA LYS A 194 7.13 27.08 -7.45
C LYS A 194 6.20 26.86 -6.26
N TYR A 195 6.17 25.62 -5.73
CA TYR A 195 5.33 25.22 -4.62
C TYR A 195 6.16 24.94 -3.37
N PRO A 196 5.71 25.35 -2.18
CA PRO A 196 6.26 24.80 -0.94
C PRO A 196 5.99 23.29 -0.89
N MET A 197 6.88 22.54 -0.26
CA MET A 197 6.75 21.09 -0.12
C MET A 197 6.71 20.69 1.35
N MET A 198 5.73 19.86 1.71
CA MET A 198 5.70 19.17 2.99
C MET A 198 6.14 17.73 2.81
N VAL A 199 7.19 17.34 3.50
CA VAL A 199 7.65 15.95 3.57
C VAL A 199 7.02 15.30 4.80
N ASN A 200 6.13 14.34 4.58
CA ASN A 200 5.44 13.61 5.64
C ASN A 200 5.72 12.12 5.47
N PHE A 201 6.26 11.46 6.48
CA PHE A 201 6.70 10.07 6.37
C PHE A 201 6.69 9.35 7.71
N TYR A 202 6.70 8.02 7.64
CA TYR A 202 6.79 7.15 8.82
C TYR A 202 7.72 5.96 8.53
N GLU A 203 7.30 5.07 7.66
CA GLU A 203 8.01 3.87 7.21
C GLU A 203 7.87 3.73 5.69
N ARG A 204 7.19 2.68 5.19
CA ARG A 204 6.88 2.52 3.78
C ARG A 204 5.44 2.96 3.49
N ASN A 205 5.27 3.85 2.53
CA ASN A 205 4.00 4.51 2.23
C ASN A 205 3.57 4.40 0.76
N SER A 206 4.45 4.00 -0.16
CA SER A 206 4.13 3.92 -1.60
C SER A 206 2.94 3.01 -1.90
N GLU A 207 2.69 2.00 -1.06
CA GLU A 207 1.54 1.10 -1.15
C GLU A 207 0.19 1.81 -0.94
N THR A 208 0.21 3.03 -0.37
CA THR A 208 -0.99 3.82 -0.10
C THR A 208 -1.40 4.74 -1.26
N LEU A 209 -0.80 4.60 -2.45
CA LEU A 209 -1.04 5.44 -3.62
C LEU A 209 -2.53 5.64 -3.94
N TYR A 210 -3.33 4.60 -3.80
CA TYR A 210 -4.76 4.61 -4.10
C TYR A 210 -5.65 4.70 -2.85
N ASN A 211 -5.08 4.92 -1.66
CA ASN A 211 -5.91 5.09 -0.48
C ASN A 211 -6.65 6.43 -0.54
N TYR A 212 -7.95 6.38 -0.36
CA TYR A 212 -8.73 7.57 -0.08
C TYR A 212 -8.32 8.14 1.29
N ARG A 213 -8.15 9.45 1.36
CA ARG A 213 -7.86 10.16 2.62
C ARG A 213 -8.99 11.12 2.90
N MET A 214 -9.62 10.99 4.07
CA MET A 214 -10.60 11.97 4.52
C MET A 214 -9.87 13.28 4.87
N SER A 215 -10.51 14.41 4.55
CA SER A 215 -10.08 15.70 5.08
C SER A 215 -10.68 15.87 6.47
N GLU A 216 -9.84 15.69 7.47
CA GLU A 216 -10.24 15.80 8.89
C GLU A 216 -9.05 16.22 9.76
N PRO A 217 -9.27 16.90 10.89
CA PRO A 217 -8.21 17.16 11.85
C PRO A 217 -7.60 15.86 12.36
N HIS A 218 -6.27 15.76 12.31
CA HIS A 218 -5.53 14.59 12.74
C HIS A 218 -4.41 14.98 13.70
N ARG A 219 -4.23 14.23 14.79
CA ARG A 219 -3.23 14.55 15.81
C ARG A 219 -1.80 14.13 15.45
N SER A 220 -1.63 13.19 14.53
CA SER A 220 -0.35 12.51 14.27
C SER A 220 0.14 12.62 12.82
N THR A 221 -0.64 13.26 11.96
CA THR A 221 -0.23 13.51 10.58
C THR A 221 -0.88 14.79 10.07
N ILE A 222 -0.40 15.31 8.96
CA ILE A 222 -1.00 16.46 8.28
C ILE A 222 -2.29 16.05 7.54
N ASP A 223 -3.21 16.98 7.36
CA ASP A 223 -4.33 16.82 6.42
C ASP A 223 -3.86 17.11 5.00
N TYR A 224 -3.77 16.08 4.16
CA TYR A 224 -3.23 16.18 2.80
C TYR A 224 -4.07 17.11 1.91
N HIS A 225 -5.39 17.10 2.07
CA HIS A 225 -6.28 17.96 1.27
C HIS A 225 -6.17 19.41 1.70
N LEU A 226 -6.06 19.68 3.00
CA LEU A 226 -5.84 21.04 3.52
C LEU A 226 -4.52 21.63 2.98
N TYR A 227 -3.44 20.85 3.02
CA TYR A 227 -2.15 21.32 2.49
C TYR A 227 -2.19 21.49 0.97
N ASN A 228 -2.75 20.53 0.21
CA ASN A 228 -2.90 20.67 -1.23
C ASN A 228 -3.78 21.86 -1.62
N SER A 229 -4.88 22.13 -0.90
CA SER A 229 -5.75 23.30 -1.17
C SER A 229 -5.07 24.64 -0.89
N ASN A 230 -4.03 24.64 -0.03
CA ASN A 230 -3.16 25.78 0.22
C ASN A 230 -1.89 25.75 -0.64
N GLU A 231 -1.95 25.07 -1.78
CA GLU A 231 -0.89 25.02 -2.79
C GLU A 231 0.43 24.38 -2.34
N TYR A 232 0.40 23.48 -1.34
CA TYR A 232 1.56 22.66 -1.01
C TYR A 232 1.60 21.40 -1.88
N VAL A 233 2.79 21.04 -2.32
CA VAL A 233 3.10 19.67 -2.75
C VAL A 233 3.42 18.86 -1.50
N ILE A 234 2.89 17.64 -1.39
CA ILE A 234 3.25 16.72 -0.32
C ILE A 234 4.09 15.60 -0.90
N PHE A 235 5.21 15.32 -0.27
CA PHE A 235 6.07 14.18 -0.60
C PHE A 235 6.05 13.18 0.54
N ASN A 236 5.59 11.96 0.24
CA ASN A 236 5.48 10.86 1.18
C ASN A 236 6.38 9.70 0.71
N PRO A 237 7.67 9.70 1.11
CA PRO A 237 8.68 8.74 0.69
C PRO A 237 8.61 7.44 1.47
N ASP A 238 9.08 6.35 0.85
CA ASP A 238 9.42 5.12 1.54
C ASP A 238 10.77 5.25 2.24
N ILE A 239 10.85 4.71 3.45
CA ILE A 239 12.10 4.54 4.20
C ILE A 239 12.40 3.05 4.32
N ARG A 240 13.64 2.66 4.06
CA ARG A 240 14.14 1.32 4.27
C ARG A 240 15.25 1.35 5.29
N TYR A 241 15.25 0.39 6.19
CA TYR A 241 16.12 0.42 7.37
C TYR A 241 17.26 -0.57 7.29
N VAL A 242 18.38 -0.15 7.90
CA VAL A 242 19.47 -1.02 8.33
C VAL A 242 19.33 -1.18 9.84
N ASP A 243 19.36 -2.39 10.34
CA ASP A 243 19.22 -2.70 11.76
C ASP A 243 20.31 -1.96 12.58
N GLY A 244 19.87 -1.30 13.64
CA GLY A 244 20.72 -0.49 14.51
C GLY A 244 21.02 0.93 14.03
N TYR A 245 20.67 1.29 12.78
CA TYR A 245 20.97 2.60 12.18
C TYR A 245 19.72 3.31 11.61
N PRO A 246 18.65 3.48 12.38
CA PRO A 246 17.38 3.97 11.84
C PRO A 246 17.41 5.42 11.35
N GLY A 247 18.10 6.30 12.09
CA GLY A 247 18.21 7.71 11.69
C GLY A 247 19.06 7.91 10.45
N GLU A 248 20.16 7.17 10.32
CA GLU A 248 21.00 7.19 9.12
C GLU A 248 20.29 6.59 7.92
N SER A 249 19.54 5.52 8.11
CA SER A 249 18.69 4.91 7.08
C SER A 249 17.67 5.92 6.55
N CYS A 250 16.99 6.65 7.44
CA CYS A 250 16.08 7.71 7.06
C CYS A 250 16.79 8.79 6.22
N TYR A 251 17.93 9.30 6.66
CA TYR A 251 18.73 10.29 5.93
C TYR A 251 19.11 9.79 4.54
N ASN A 252 19.63 8.56 4.44
CA ASN A 252 20.07 7.95 3.18
C ASN A 252 18.93 7.73 2.19
N CYS A 253 17.74 7.43 2.68
CA CYS A 253 16.55 7.27 1.84
C CYS A 253 15.97 8.61 1.40
N LEU A 254 15.83 9.55 2.33
CA LEU A 254 15.05 10.76 2.14
C LEU A 254 15.77 11.83 1.34
N MET A 255 17.06 12.09 1.62
CA MET A 255 17.78 13.21 1.01
C MET A 255 17.87 13.13 -0.52
N PRO A 256 18.16 11.97 -1.14
CA PRO A 256 18.11 11.85 -2.60
C PRO A 256 16.70 12.05 -3.17
N GLY A 257 15.66 11.57 -2.46
CA GLY A 257 14.27 11.78 -2.86
C GLY A 257 13.89 13.27 -2.88
N ILE A 258 14.25 14.02 -1.86
CA ILE A 258 14.04 15.48 -1.83
C ILE A 258 14.84 16.17 -2.95
N THR A 259 16.08 15.78 -3.17
CA THR A 259 16.91 16.32 -4.25
C THR A 259 16.28 16.06 -5.63
N MET A 260 15.76 14.85 -5.84
CA MET A 260 15.01 14.49 -7.05
C MET A 260 13.75 15.37 -7.20
N MET A 261 13.01 15.62 -6.12
CA MET A 261 11.84 16.50 -6.15
C MET A 261 12.21 17.94 -6.50
N ILE A 262 13.28 18.47 -5.94
CA ILE A 262 13.81 19.81 -6.28
C ILE A 262 14.19 19.89 -7.76
N ALA A 263 14.86 18.85 -8.28
CA ALA A 263 15.29 18.76 -9.67
C ALA A 263 14.13 18.74 -10.69
N LYS A 264 12.91 18.37 -10.25
CA LYS A 264 11.69 18.48 -11.09
C LYS A 264 11.33 19.94 -11.46
N GLY A 265 11.92 20.92 -10.78
CA GLY A 265 11.82 22.33 -11.17
C GLY A 265 10.63 23.09 -10.59
N TYR A 266 9.66 22.46 -9.97
CA TYR A 266 8.47 23.10 -9.40
C TYR A 266 8.47 23.22 -7.86
N ILE A 267 9.51 22.78 -7.15
CA ILE A 267 9.64 22.95 -5.71
C ILE A 267 10.34 24.27 -5.37
N ASN A 268 9.80 24.98 -4.39
CA ASN A 268 10.47 26.10 -3.75
C ASN A 268 11.44 25.56 -2.68
N GLU A 269 12.72 25.60 -2.97
CA GLU A 269 13.78 25.06 -2.09
C GLU A 269 13.82 25.72 -0.71
N LYS A 270 13.36 26.98 -0.61
CA LYS A 270 13.27 27.72 0.66
C LYS A 270 11.95 27.48 1.42
N GLY A 271 11.06 26.66 0.90
CA GLY A 271 9.76 26.35 1.46
C GLY A 271 9.56 24.85 1.67
N ILE A 272 10.58 24.11 2.13
CA ILE A 272 10.48 22.69 2.43
C ILE A 272 10.34 22.48 3.93
N GLY A 273 9.21 21.89 4.33
CA GLY A 273 8.95 21.46 5.71
C GLY A 273 8.97 19.93 5.84
N ALA A 274 9.22 19.45 7.05
CA ALA A 274 9.11 18.03 7.39
C ALA A 274 8.25 17.81 8.63
N GLN A 275 7.39 16.79 8.59
CA GLN A 275 6.54 16.39 9.71
C GLN A 275 6.65 14.89 9.93
N GLY A 276 6.82 14.50 11.18
CA GLY A 276 6.78 13.11 11.61
C GLY A 276 6.27 12.98 13.03
N HIS A 277 5.51 11.91 13.29
CA HIS A 277 4.97 11.57 14.60
C HIS A 277 5.57 10.26 15.10
N SER A 278 5.77 10.12 16.42
CA SER A 278 6.28 8.90 17.04
C SER A 278 7.63 8.50 16.42
N TRP A 279 7.70 7.35 15.75
CA TRP A 279 8.88 6.92 14.99
C TRP A 279 9.30 7.93 13.92
N GLY A 280 8.34 8.53 13.20
CA GLY A 280 8.58 9.65 12.29
C GLY A 280 9.12 10.88 13.01
N GLY A 281 8.64 11.16 14.24
CA GLY A 281 9.14 12.25 15.09
C GLY A 281 10.62 12.09 15.44
N TYR A 282 11.03 10.88 15.84
CA TYR A 282 12.45 10.56 16.01
C TYR A 282 13.26 10.84 14.74
N GLN A 283 12.75 10.40 13.59
CA GLN A 283 13.45 10.55 12.31
C GLN A 283 13.63 12.02 11.91
N VAL A 284 12.59 12.85 12.03
CA VAL A 284 12.72 14.29 11.71
C VAL A 284 13.63 15.02 12.70
N ALA A 285 13.63 14.63 13.97
CA ALA A 285 14.58 15.17 14.95
C ALA A 285 16.01 14.80 14.59
N TYR A 286 16.27 13.57 14.15
CA TYR A 286 17.58 13.16 13.64
C TYR A 286 17.98 13.99 12.41
N LEU A 287 17.08 14.18 11.43
CA LEU A 287 17.36 14.98 10.25
C LEU A 287 17.74 16.42 10.58
N ALA A 288 17.10 17.03 11.59
CA ALA A 288 17.44 18.38 12.06
C ALA A 288 18.90 18.52 12.54
N THR A 289 19.53 17.43 12.98
CA THR A 289 20.96 17.41 13.35
C THR A 289 21.90 17.21 12.17
N ARG A 290 21.37 16.84 10.99
CA ARG A 290 22.19 16.42 9.84
C ARG A 290 22.10 17.36 8.64
N THR A 291 21.08 18.21 8.58
CA THR A 291 20.86 19.09 7.43
C THR A 291 20.13 20.38 7.83
N ASN A 292 20.42 21.47 7.13
CA ASN A 292 19.73 22.76 7.23
C ASN A 292 18.71 22.95 6.08
N LEU A 293 18.33 21.90 5.41
CA LEU A 293 17.44 21.98 4.22
C LEU A 293 16.02 22.45 4.58
N PHE A 294 15.53 22.03 5.73
CA PHE A 294 14.13 22.28 6.12
C PHE A 294 13.96 23.66 6.71
N SER A 295 12.97 24.42 6.20
CA SER A 295 12.56 25.73 6.75
C SER A 295 11.73 25.60 8.00
N ALA A 296 11.06 24.47 8.19
CA ALA A 296 10.27 24.12 9.38
C ALA A 296 10.28 22.60 9.60
N ILE A 297 10.32 22.19 10.87
CA ILE A 297 10.24 20.79 11.27
C ILE A 297 9.22 20.68 12.41
N GLU A 298 8.31 19.72 12.27
CA GLU A 298 7.40 19.29 13.35
C GLU A 298 7.75 17.86 13.73
N SER A 299 8.13 17.66 14.99
CA SER A 299 8.45 16.38 15.59
C SER A 299 7.45 16.08 16.70
N GLY A 300 6.47 15.24 16.39
CA GLY A 300 5.43 14.80 17.32
C GLY A 300 5.77 13.47 18.01
N ALA A 301 5.16 13.23 19.22
CA ALA A 301 5.31 11.99 19.99
C ALA A 301 3.96 11.49 20.54
#